data_1f47feead5cdee0335598388b85761d9
#
_entry.id   1f47feead5cdee0335598388b85761d9
#
_cell.length_a   1.000
_cell.length_b   1.000
_cell.length_c   1.000
_cell.angle_alpha   90.00
_cell.angle_beta   90.00
_cell.angle_gamma   90.00
#
_symmetry.space_group_name_H-M   'P 1'
#
loop_
_entity.id
_entity.type
_entity.pdbx_description
1 polymer ?
#
loop_
_entity_poly.entity_id
_entity_poly.type
_entity_poly.pdbx_seq_one_letter_code
_entity_poly.pdbx_strand_id
1 'polypeptide(L)'
;MKVGLFIDTWYPMVDGVIKVVDNYARRLVQYCEVVVFCPETKRFDGKEDAKLPYHVIRCSSLPLITSDYEFPTPALDPRFEAQLLKSDIDIIHIHSPFTVGMSGVLYAKIHKLPVVATLHSQYKQDFERSLKLKLASTMAMDTIMRVFNACDECWAVNGDIKNLYVQEYGLTAPCKVRLNATDHHPVLDSAE
;
A
#
# COMPACT_ATOMS: atom_id res chain seq x y z
N MET A 1 15.20 12.70 6.83
CA MET A 1 14.23 12.27 5.81
C MET A 1 13.31 11.27 6.46
N LYS A 2 12.01 11.42 6.25
CA LYS A 2 10.96 10.56 6.78
C LYS A 2 10.08 10.03 5.64
N VAL A 3 9.94 8.71 5.55
CA VAL A 3 9.19 8.03 4.51
C VAL A 3 7.85 7.53 5.08
N GLY A 4 6.74 7.90 4.44
CA GLY A 4 5.41 7.36 4.73
C GLY A 4 5.07 6.22 3.77
N LEU A 5 4.86 5.01 4.29
CA LEU A 5 4.41 3.84 3.54
C LEU A 5 2.90 3.65 3.75
N PHE A 6 2.11 3.70 2.68
CA PHE A 6 0.64 3.63 2.75
C PHE A 6 0.13 2.32 2.15
N ILE A 7 -0.64 1.57 2.94
CA ILE A 7 -1.16 0.27 2.55
C ILE A 7 -2.57 0.05 3.14
N ASP A 8 -3.48 -0.54 2.36
CA ASP A 8 -4.90 -0.74 2.73
C ASP A 8 -5.17 -2.06 3.47
N THR A 9 -4.14 -2.85 3.74
CA THR A 9 -4.19 -4.07 4.56
C THR A 9 -2.94 -4.14 5.44
N TRP A 10 -3.04 -4.70 6.66
CA TRP A 10 -1.89 -4.83 7.55
C TRP A 10 -2.06 -5.99 8.53
N TYR A 11 -0.99 -6.27 9.29
CA TYR A 11 -1.06 -7.23 10.37
C TYR A 11 -2.27 -7.00 11.31
N PRO A 12 -2.90 -8.08 11.78
CA PRO A 12 -2.49 -9.49 11.78
C PRO A 12 -2.80 -10.26 10.49
N MET A 13 -3.31 -9.65 9.45
CA MET A 13 -3.43 -10.27 8.15
C MET A 13 -2.03 -10.54 7.55
N VAL A 14 -1.92 -11.58 6.74
CA VAL A 14 -0.65 -11.95 6.11
C VAL A 14 -0.89 -12.20 4.63
N ASP A 15 -0.30 -11.34 3.81
CA ASP A 15 -0.24 -11.49 2.36
C ASP A 15 1.12 -11.06 1.80
N GLY A 16 1.32 -11.25 0.49
CA GLY A 16 2.58 -10.92 -0.15
C GLY A 16 2.93 -9.44 -0.11
N VAL A 17 1.92 -8.55 -0.19
CA VAL A 17 2.12 -7.10 -0.18
C VAL A 17 2.54 -6.63 1.20
N ILE A 18 1.87 -7.09 2.26
CA ILE A 18 2.24 -6.80 3.65
C ILE A 18 3.70 -7.18 3.91
N LYS A 19 4.13 -8.38 3.47
CA LYS A 19 5.52 -8.83 3.62
C LYS A 19 6.51 -7.93 2.90
N VAL A 20 6.18 -7.46 1.71
CA VAL A 20 7.03 -6.54 0.96
C VAL A 20 7.14 -5.20 1.69
N VAL A 21 6.03 -4.64 2.19
CA VAL A 21 6.02 -3.35 2.91
C VAL A 21 6.79 -3.45 4.23
N ASP A 22 6.59 -4.52 5.00
CA ASP A 22 7.35 -4.78 6.23
C ASP A 22 8.86 -4.89 5.94
N ASN A 23 9.24 -5.61 4.88
CA ASN A 23 10.64 -5.71 4.46
C ASN A 23 11.22 -4.34 4.05
N TYR A 24 10.48 -3.52 3.32
CA TYR A 24 10.90 -2.16 3.02
C TYR A 24 11.08 -1.33 4.29
N ALA A 25 10.09 -1.34 5.18
CA ALA A 25 10.14 -0.58 6.42
C ALA A 25 11.36 -0.98 7.28
N ARG A 26 11.58 -2.29 7.51
CA ARG A 26 12.73 -2.81 8.30
C ARG A 26 14.08 -2.45 7.73
N ARG A 27 14.20 -2.32 6.42
CA ARG A 27 15.47 -1.93 5.77
C ARG A 27 15.65 -0.43 5.74
N LEU A 28 14.59 0.32 5.47
CA LEU A 28 14.64 1.77 5.38
C LEU A 28 14.96 2.44 6.72
N VAL A 29 14.55 1.87 7.86
CA VAL A 29 14.87 2.45 9.19
C VAL A 29 16.36 2.53 9.49
N GLN A 30 17.21 1.82 8.75
CA GLN A 30 18.66 1.93 8.84
C GLN A 30 19.19 3.25 8.23
N TYR A 31 18.38 3.92 7.41
CA TYR A 31 18.80 5.11 6.64
C TYR A 31 17.91 6.33 6.88
N CYS A 32 16.66 6.13 7.31
CA CYS A 32 15.69 7.20 7.49
C CYS A 32 14.60 6.81 8.48
N GLU A 33 13.80 7.78 8.91
CA GLU A 33 12.59 7.50 9.68
C GLU A 33 11.51 6.90 8.77
N VAL A 34 10.77 5.93 9.29
CA VAL A 34 9.69 5.27 8.55
C VAL A 34 8.41 5.25 9.37
N VAL A 35 7.31 5.60 8.72
CA VAL A 35 5.96 5.49 9.27
C VAL A 35 5.10 4.68 8.31
N VAL A 36 4.46 3.62 8.81
CA VAL A 36 3.48 2.84 8.05
C VAL A 36 2.09 3.32 8.40
N PHE A 37 1.32 3.71 7.38
CA PHE A 37 -0.08 4.10 7.47
C PHE A 37 -0.95 2.96 6.95
N CYS A 38 -1.83 2.43 7.81
CA CYS A 38 -2.58 1.23 7.51
C CYS A 38 -3.92 1.19 8.28
N PRO A 39 -4.83 0.26 7.96
CA PRO A 39 -6.07 0.12 8.70
C PRO A 39 -5.87 -0.53 10.08
N GLU A 40 -6.74 -0.18 11.01
CA GLU A 40 -7.02 -0.94 12.23
C GLU A 40 -7.93 -2.12 11.87
N THR A 41 -7.73 -3.25 12.49
CA THR A 41 -8.58 -4.45 12.32
C THR A 41 -9.11 -4.92 13.67
N LYS A 42 -10.24 -5.62 13.70
CA LYS A 42 -10.84 -6.16 14.92
C LYS A 42 -9.94 -7.11 15.72
N ARG A 43 -8.97 -7.73 15.04
CA ARG A 43 -8.01 -8.65 15.67
C ARG A 43 -6.74 -7.95 16.17
N PHE A 44 -6.67 -6.62 16.01
CA PHE A 44 -5.52 -5.84 16.40
C PHE A 44 -5.54 -5.53 17.90
N ASP A 45 -4.42 -5.75 18.61
CA ASP A 45 -4.28 -5.48 20.05
C ASP A 45 -3.26 -4.37 20.40
N GLY A 46 -2.66 -3.73 19.42
CA GLY A 46 -1.68 -2.63 19.59
C GLY A 46 -0.30 -3.05 20.05
N LYS A 47 -0.17 -4.20 20.70
CA LYS A 47 1.12 -4.65 21.28
C LYS A 47 2.11 -5.12 20.23
N GLU A 48 1.60 -5.63 19.10
CA GLU A 48 2.46 -6.11 18.01
C GLU A 48 3.14 -4.94 17.30
N ASP A 49 2.43 -3.82 17.10
CA ASP A 49 3.02 -2.63 16.49
C ASP A 49 4.16 -2.05 17.32
N ALA A 50 4.06 -2.12 18.65
CA ALA A 50 5.11 -1.65 19.56
C ALA A 50 6.43 -2.45 19.47
N LYS A 51 6.41 -3.64 18.88
CA LYS A 51 7.60 -4.48 18.64
C LYS A 51 8.30 -4.17 17.32
N LEU A 52 7.67 -3.38 16.45
CA LEU A 52 8.22 -3.05 15.14
C LEU A 52 9.31 -1.96 15.27
N PRO A 53 10.34 -1.99 14.43
CA PRO A 53 11.43 -1.00 14.48
C PRO A 53 11.05 0.34 13.82
N TYR A 54 9.81 0.51 13.37
CA TYR A 54 9.24 1.69 12.72
C TYR A 54 7.88 2.02 13.34
N HIS A 55 7.41 3.24 13.12
CA HIS A 55 6.09 3.66 13.61
C HIS A 55 4.96 3.14 12.73
N VAL A 56 3.84 2.77 13.35
CA VAL A 56 2.60 2.40 12.66
C VAL A 56 1.48 3.33 13.13
N ILE A 57 0.79 3.93 12.16
CA ILE A 57 -0.39 4.77 12.38
C ILE A 57 -1.57 4.09 11.70
N ARG A 58 -2.60 3.79 12.48
CA ARG A 58 -3.78 3.06 12.01
C ARG A 58 -4.99 3.97 11.89
N CYS A 59 -5.71 3.84 10.77
CA CYS A 59 -7.03 4.44 10.61
C CYS A 59 -8.15 3.46 11.01
N SER A 60 -9.30 4.00 11.37
CA SER A 60 -10.51 3.21 11.59
C SER A 60 -10.95 2.46 10.33
N SER A 61 -11.65 1.35 10.54
CA SER A 61 -12.19 0.48 9.49
C SER A 61 -13.62 0.07 9.78
N LEU A 62 -14.39 -0.19 8.73
CA LEU A 62 -15.73 -0.75 8.80
C LEU A 62 -15.69 -2.24 8.46
N PRO A 63 -16.35 -3.10 9.24
CA PRO A 63 -16.41 -4.52 8.96
C PRO A 63 -17.19 -4.78 7.68
N LEU A 64 -16.67 -5.64 6.80
CA LEU A 64 -17.40 -6.17 5.67
C LEU A 64 -18.14 -7.45 6.09
N ILE A 65 -19.42 -7.56 5.70
CA ILE A 65 -20.32 -8.67 6.14
C ILE A 65 -19.87 -10.01 5.54
N THR A 66 -19.22 -9.99 4.38
CA THR A 66 -18.93 -11.18 3.57
C THR A 66 -17.44 -11.53 3.48
N SER A 67 -16.58 -10.86 4.25
CA SER A 67 -15.14 -10.97 4.11
C SER A 67 -14.43 -10.80 5.45
N ASP A 68 -13.29 -11.47 5.61
CA ASP A 68 -12.34 -11.21 6.70
C ASP A 68 -11.61 -9.85 6.54
N TYR A 69 -11.76 -9.21 5.37
CA TYR A 69 -11.24 -7.87 5.11
C TYR A 69 -12.19 -6.82 5.70
N GLU A 70 -11.62 -5.75 6.18
CA GLU A 70 -12.33 -4.58 6.62
C GLU A 70 -12.16 -3.45 5.61
N PHE A 71 -13.10 -2.54 5.55
CA PHE A 71 -13.03 -1.37 4.66
C PHE A 71 -12.43 -0.19 5.42
N PRO A 72 -11.19 0.23 5.11
CA PRO A 72 -10.55 1.34 5.80
C PRO A 72 -11.27 2.67 5.52
N THR A 73 -11.40 3.49 6.57
CA THR A 73 -12.10 4.79 6.50
C THR A 73 -11.22 5.95 6.99
N PRO A 74 -10.02 6.16 6.40
CA PRO A 74 -9.10 7.21 6.85
C PRO A 74 -9.72 8.62 6.82
N ALA A 75 -10.54 8.92 5.79
CA ALA A 75 -11.21 10.21 5.67
C ALA A 75 -12.30 10.49 6.73
N LEU A 76 -12.72 9.47 7.48
CA LEU A 76 -13.70 9.57 8.57
C LEU A 76 -13.04 9.44 9.95
N ASP A 77 -11.72 9.39 10.02
CA ASP A 77 -10.95 9.26 11.26
C ASP A 77 -10.12 10.53 11.55
N PRO A 78 -10.65 11.46 12.35
CA PRO A 78 -9.92 12.69 12.68
C PRO A 78 -8.60 12.44 13.45
N ARG A 79 -8.49 11.29 14.15
CA ARG A 79 -7.25 10.92 14.87
C ARG A 79 -6.16 10.54 13.87
N PHE A 80 -6.53 9.74 12.87
CA PHE A 80 -5.61 9.37 11.79
C PHE A 80 -5.14 10.61 11.03
N GLU A 81 -6.06 11.48 10.66
CA GLU A 81 -5.74 12.73 9.95
C GLU A 81 -4.80 13.62 10.78
N ALA A 82 -5.10 13.80 12.07
CA ALA A 82 -4.24 14.57 12.96
C ALA A 82 -2.83 13.96 13.13
N GLN A 83 -2.71 12.63 13.15
CA GLN A 83 -1.42 11.94 13.23
C GLN A 83 -0.66 12.05 11.90
N LEU A 84 -1.35 11.92 10.77
CA LEU A 84 -0.75 12.11 9.44
C LEU A 84 -0.17 13.51 9.30
N LEU A 85 -0.93 14.55 9.68
CA LEU A 85 -0.47 15.94 9.65
C LEU A 85 0.75 16.18 10.55
N LYS A 86 0.84 15.52 11.70
CA LYS A 86 1.96 15.64 12.64
C LYS A 86 3.17 14.80 12.26
N SER A 87 3.03 13.91 11.30
CA SER A 87 4.09 12.95 10.95
C SER A 87 5.26 13.58 10.22
N ASP A 88 5.11 14.77 9.65
CA ASP A 88 6.16 15.52 8.96
C ASP A 88 6.89 14.66 7.91
N ILE A 89 6.13 14.09 6.99
CA ILE A 89 6.60 13.18 5.94
C ILE A 89 7.31 13.97 4.85
N ASP A 90 8.45 13.47 4.38
CA ASP A 90 9.19 14.05 3.25
C ASP A 90 8.84 13.39 1.89
N ILE A 91 8.50 12.09 1.92
CA ILE A 91 8.17 11.31 0.72
C ILE A 91 7.11 10.26 1.04
N ILE A 92 6.18 10.06 0.12
CA ILE A 92 5.10 9.09 0.22
C ILE A 92 5.32 7.94 -0.75
N HIS A 93 5.17 6.72 -0.24
CA HIS A 93 5.16 5.52 -1.05
C HIS A 93 3.88 4.74 -0.79
N ILE A 94 3.00 4.69 -1.80
CA ILE A 94 1.77 3.91 -1.73
C ILE A 94 1.98 2.49 -2.27
N HIS A 95 1.46 1.51 -1.55
CA HIS A 95 1.52 0.09 -1.91
C HIS A 95 0.17 -0.49 -2.31
N SER A 96 -0.89 0.27 -2.11
CA SER A 96 -2.24 -0.04 -2.59
C SER A 96 -2.97 1.25 -2.96
N PRO A 97 -3.81 1.22 -4.02
CA PRO A 97 -4.45 2.42 -4.55
C PRO A 97 -5.85 2.68 -3.98
N PHE A 98 -6.18 2.11 -2.81
CA PHE A 98 -7.50 2.26 -2.20
C PHE A 98 -7.52 3.43 -1.20
N THR A 99 -8.37 3.36 -0.20
CA THR A 99 -8.69 4.52 0.65
C THR A 99 -7.49 5.06 1.43
N VAL A 100 -6.63 4.19 1.97
CA VAL A 100 -5.41 4.61 2.68
C VAL A 100 -4.37 5.15 1.68
N GLY A 101 -4.14 4.45 0.57
CA GLY A 101 -3.25 4.95 -0.49
C GLY A 101 -3.73 6.28 -1.09
N MET A 102 -5.04 6.42 -1.33
CA MET A 102 -5.65 7.68 -1.79
C MET A 102 -5.43 8.82 -0.79
N SER A 103 -5.54 8.58 0.51
CA SER A 103 -5.27 9.60 1.53
C SER A 103 -3.81 10.06 1.49
N GLY A 104 -2.86 9.14 1.26
CA GLY A 104 -1.45 9.46 1.05
C GLY A 104 -1.22 10.35 -0.18
N VAL A 105 -1.82 10.01 -1.32
CA VAL A 105 -1.71 10.82 -2.55
C VAL A 105 -2.33 12.21 -2.36
N LEU A 106 -3.48 12.29 -1.69
CA LEU A 106 -4.12 13.58 -1.40
C LEU A 106 -3.25 14.45 -0.49
N TYR A 107 -2.73 13.87 0.59
CA TYR A 107 -1.80 14.55 1.49
C TYR A 107 -0.58 15.09 0.74
N ALA A 108 0.04 14.25 -0.10
CA ALA A 108 1.18 14.65 -0.90
C ALA A 108 0.87 15.84 -1.83
N LYS A 109 -0.28 15.83 -2.50
CA LYS A 109 -0.69 16.96 -3.37
C LYS A 109 -0.86 18.26 -2.60
N ILE A 110 -1.47 18.21 -1.41
CA ILE A 110 -1.68 19.39 -0.57
C ILE A 110 -0.34 19.96 -0.10
N HIS A 111 0.58 19.07 0.31
CA HIS A 111 1.88 19.47 0.87
C HIS A 111 3.02 19.52 -0.15
N LYS A 112 2.72 19.24 -1.44
CA LYS A 112 3.69 19.24 -2.56
C LYS A 112 4.86 18.26 -2.32
N LEU A 113 4.55 17.09 -1.80
CA LEU A 113 5.51 16.04 -1.52
C LEU A 113 5.63 15.06 -2.70
N PRO A 114 6.80 14.46 -2.92
CA PRO A 114 6.95 13.43 -3.92
C PRO A 114 6.19 12.15 -3.53
N VAL A 115 5.55 11.52 -4.54
CA VAL A 115 4.77 10.29 -4.37
C VAL A 115 5.26 9.21 -5.31
N VAL A 116 5.55 8.03 -4.75
CA VAL A 116 5.85 6.82 -5.48
C VAL A 116 4.76 5.79 -5.24
N ALA A 117 4.45 4.96 -6.25
CA ALA A 117 3.53 3.84 -6.10
C ALA A 117 4.20 2.53 -6.52
N THR A 118 3.95 1.43 -5.79
CA THR A 118 4.31 0.08 -6.25
C THR A 118 3.09 -0.67 -6.76
N LEU A 119 3.20 -1.18 -7.99
CA LEU A 119 2.15 -1.93 -8.67
C LEU A 119 2.33 -3.43 -8.34
N HIS A 120 1.61 -3.91 -7.33
CA HIS A 120 1.76 -5.28 -6.82
C HIS A 120 0.86 -6.31 -7.50
N SER A 121 -0.34 -5.90 -7.96
CA SER A 121 -1.42 -6.80 -8.34
C SER A 121 -2.02 -6.48 -9.71
N GLN A 122 -2.69 -7.47 -10.29
CA GLN A 122 -3.51 -7.33 -11.51
C GLN A 122 -4.96 -7.04 -11.11
N TYR A 123 -5.24 -5.87 -10.55
CA TYR A 123 -6.53 -5.50 -9.96
C TYR A 123 -7.75 -5.75 -10.86
N LYS A 124 -7.60 -5.62 -12.18
CA LYS A 124 -8.71 -5.87 -13.11
C LYS A 124 -9.24 -7.30 -13.00
N GLN A 125 -8.34 -8.29 -12.94
CA GLN A 125 -8.73 -9.70 -12.81
C GLN A 125 -9.38 -9.95 -11.44
N ASP A 126 -8.87 -9.32 -10.39
CA ASP A 126 -9.42 -9.46 -9.05
C ASP A 126 -10.82 -8.85 -8.95
N PHE A 127 -11.06 -7.70 -9.59
CA PHE A 127 -12.37 -7.08 -9.65
C PHE A 127 -13.36 -7.87 -10.52
N GLU A 128 -12.93 -8.39 -11.66
CA GLU A 128 -13.80 -9.21 -12.52
C GLU A 128 -14.27 -10.48 -11.80
N ARG A 129 -13.41 -11.07 -10.96
CA ARG A 129 -13.76 -12.22 -10.12
C ARG A 129 -14.70 -11.86 -8.97
N SER A 130 -14.48 -10.70 -8.35
CA SER A 130 -15.18 -10.32 -7.11
C SER A 130 -16.48 -9.59 -7.36
N LEU A 131 -16.54 -8.68 -8.33
CA LEU A 131 -17.68 -7.76 -8.51
C LEU A 131 -18.77 -8.31 -9.44
N LYS A 132 -18.51 -9.38 -10.21
CA LYS A 132 -19.46 -10.03 -11.15
C LYS A 132 -20.18 -9.10 -12.13
N LEU A 133 -19.90 -7.79 -12.11
CA LEU A 133 -20.49 -6.74 -12.93
C LEU A 133 -19.38 -5.99 -13.67
N LYS A 134 -19.31 -6.11 -14.98
CA LYS A 134 -18.29 -5.45 -15.82
C LYS A 134 -18.22 -3.94 -15.59
N LEU A 135 -19.36 -3.27 -15.46
CA LEU A 135 -19.40 -1.81 -15.25
C LEU A 135 -18.74 -1.41 -13.92
N ALA A 136 -19.02 -2.16 -12.85
CA ALA A 136 -18.43 -1.88 -11.54
C ALA A 136 -16.91 -2.12 -11.54
N SER A 137 -16.43 -3.18 -12.20
CA SER A 137 -14.99 -3.44 -12.33
C SER A 137 -14.27 -2.37 -13.17
N THR A 138 -14.91 -1.86 -14.22
CA THR A 138 -14.36 -0.76 -15.03
C THR A 138 -14.25 0.52 -14.20
N MET A 139 -15.28 0.92 -13.48
CA MET A 139 -15.26 2.11 -12.62
C MET A 139 -14.22 2.01 -11.51
N ALA A 140 -14.06 0.81 -10.92
CA ALA A 140 -13.02 0.56 -9.92
C ALA A 140 -11.62 0.70 -10.53
N MET A 141 -11.39 0.16 -11.72
CA MET A 141 -10.11 0.32 -12.44
C MET A 141 -9.83 1.77 -12.79
N ASP A 142 -10.80 2.53 -13.29
CA ASP A 142 -10.64 3.95 -13.60
C ASP A 142 -10.22 4.74 -12.36
N THR A 143 -10.81 4.41 -11.20
CA THR A 143 -10.43 5.06 -9.92
C THR A 143 -9.00 4.73 -9.54
N ILE A 144 -8.59 3.46 -9.60
CA ILE A 144 -7.22 3.03 -9.35
C ILE A 144 -6.23 3.71 -10.29
N MET A 145 -6.56 3.78 -11.58
CA MET A 145 -5.67 4.40 -12.57
C MET A 145 -5.50 5.90 -12.34
N ARG A 146 -6.54 6.60 -11.86
CA ARG A 146 -6.41 8.01 -11.45
C ARG A 146 -5.45 8.18 -10.27
N VAL A 147 -5.45 7.24 -9.31
CA VAL A 147 -4.53 7.27 -8.17
C VAL A 147 -3.09 7.08 -8.65
N PHE A 148 -2.82 6.04 -9.44
CA PHE A 148 -1.49 5.77 -9.95
C PHE A 148 -0.98 6.86 -10.90
N ASN A 149 -1.84 7.41 -11.77
CA ASN A 149 -1.48 8.52 -12.66
C ASN A 149 -1.27 9.85 -11.92
N ALA A 150 -1.66 9.92 -10.66
CA ALA A 150 -1.39 11.07 -9.80
C ALA A 150 -0.04 11.00 -9.07
N CYS A 151 0.68 9.87 -9.17
CA CYS A 151 2.01 9.67 -8.58
C CYS A 151 3.11 10.22 -9.51
N ASP A 152 4.24 10.62 -8.94
CA ASP A 152 5.39 11.10 -9.70
C ASP A 152 6.13 9.96 -10.40
N GLU A 153 6.14 8.77 -9.81
CA GLU A 153 6.73 7.56 -10.38
C GLU A 153 5.97 6.30 -9.89
N CYS A 154 5.80 5.32 -10.78
CA CYS A 154 5.28 4.00 -10.44
C CYS A 154 6.38 2.95 -10.58
N TRP A 155 6.40 1.97 -9.67
CA TRP A 155 7.31 0.83 -9.69
C TRP A 155 6.53 -0.45 -9.95
N ALA A 156 6.75 -1.05 -11.10
CA ALA A 156 6.22 -2.36 -11.42
C ALA A 156 7.14 -3.46 -10.88
N VAL A 157 6.56 -4.48 -10.25
CA VAL A 157 7.32 -5.57 -9.63
C VAL A 157 8.01 -6.49 -10.64
N ASN A 158 7.61 -6.43 -11.93
CA ASN A 158 8.27 -7.10 -13.06
C ASN A 158 7.88 -6.43 -14.38
N GLY A 159 8.46 -6.92 -15.49
CA GLY A 159 8.22 -6.39 -16.84
C GLY A 159 6.79 -6.60 -17.32
N ASP A 160 6.16 -7.72 -16.99
CA ASP A 160 4.81 -8.05 -17.42
C ASP A 160 3.78 -7.12 -16.76
N ILE A 161 3.94 -6.85 -15.47
CA ILE A 161 3.11 -5.86 -14.75
C ILE A 161 3.30 -4.47 -15.35
N LYS A 162 4.54 -4.05 -15.65
CA LYS A 162 4.76 -2.78 -16.32
C LYS A 162 4.02 -2.70 -17.65
N ASN A 163 4.17 -3.73 -18.50
CA ASN A 163 3.53 -3.76 -19.82
C ASN A 163 2.01 -3.73 -19.70
N LEU A 164 1.44 -4.51 -18.79
CA LEU A 164 0.01 -4.55 -18.52
C LEU A 164 -0.55 -3.16 -18.15
N TYR A 165 0.11 -2.48 -17.20
CA TYR A 165 -0.35 -1.17 -16.76
C TYR A 165 -0.19 -0.08 -17.81
N VAL A 166 0.94 -0.06 -18.50
CA VAL A 166 1.23 0.97 -19.51
C VAL A 166 0.41 0.75 -20.80
N GLN A 167 0.33 -0.49 -21.28
CA GLN A 167 -0.28 -0.78 -22.59
C GLN A 167 -1.78 -1.03 -22.52
N GLU A 168 -2.27 -1.65 -21.44
CA GLU A 168 -3.67 -2.06 -21.35
C GLU A 168 -4.49 -1.21 -20.39
N TYR A 169 -3.91 -0.73 -19.26
CA TYR A 169 -4.66 -0.02 -18.24
C TYR A 169 -4.54 1.51 -18.33
N GLY A 170 -3.71 2.03 -19.26
CA GLY A 170 -3.60 3.46 -19.50
C GLY A 170 -2.79 4.21 -18.43
N LEU A 171 -1.74 3.56 -17.88
CA LEU A 171 -0.79 4.23 -16.98
C LEU A 171 0.01 5.28 -17.77
N THR A 172 -0.10 6.53 -17.35
CA THR A 172 0.62 7.68 -17.93
C THR A 172 1.76 8.17 -17.04
N ALA A 173 1.74 7.85 -15.74
CA ALA A 173 2.84 8.15 -14.84
C ALA A 173 4.13 7.40 -15.26
N PRO A 174 5.31 8.00 -15.07
CA PRO A 174 6.58 7.32 -15.32
C PRO A 174 6.64 5.97 -14.60
N CYS A 175 6.96 4.89 -15.31
CA CYS A 175 6.97 3.53 -14.74
C CYS A 175 8.30 2.83 -14.94
N LYS A 176 8.91 2.39 -13.84
CA LYS A 176 10.15 1.61 -13.80
C LYS A 176 9.92 0.21 -13.25
N VAL A 177 10.68 -0.77 -13.70
CA VAL A 177 10.68 -2.10 -13.09
C VAL A 177 11.57 -2.06 -11.85
N ARG A 178 10.99 -2.46 -10.70
CA ARG A 178 11.69 -2.64 -9.42
C ARG A 178 11.26 -3.97 -8.83
N LEU A 179 12.14 -4.95 -8.89
CA LEU A 179 11.86 -6.28 -8.38
C LEU A 179 11.69 -6.25 -6.85
N ASN A 180 10.74 -7.01 -6.35
CA ASN A 180 10.66 -7.27 -4.92
C ASN A 180 11.87 -8.10 -4.50
N ALA A 181 12.46 -7.73 -3.36
CA ALA A 181 13.51 -8.51 -2.73
C ALA A 181 12.92 -9.31 -1.55
N THR A 182 13.45 -10.49 -1.33
CA THR A 182 13.18 -11.32 -0.15
C THR A 182 14.49 -11.64 0.56
N ASP A 183 14.40 -11.95 1.84
CA ASP A 183 15.55 -12.42 2.58
C ASP A 183 15.97 -13.81 2.06
N HIS A 184 17.26 -13.96 1.82
CA HIS A 184 17.81 -15.28 1.50
C HIS A 184 17.87 -16.10 2.82
N HIS A 185 16.99 -17.06 2.94
CA HIS A 185 17.13 -18.10 3.96
C HIS A 185 17.93 -19.24 3.33
N PRO A 186 19.11 -19.61 3.86
CA PRO A 186 19.79 -20.81 3.40
C PRO A 186 18.81 -21.97 3.58
N VAL A 187 18.61 -22.73 2.51
CA VAL A 187 17.90 -24.00 2.61
C VAL A 187 18.73 -24.83 3.60
N LEU A 188 18.16 -25.09 4.78
CA LEU A 188 18.72 -26.13 5.63
C LEU A 188 18.57 -27.43 4.82
N ASP A 189 19.67 -27.94 4.31
CA ASP A 189 19.68 -29.25 3.74
C ASP A 189 19.04 -30.18 4.78
N SER A 190 17.87 -30.70 4.44
CA SER A 190 17.29 -31.82 5.17
C SER A 190 18.17 -33.02 4.87
N ALA A 191 19.33 -33.03 5.51
CA ALA A 191 20.16 -34.18 5.51
C ALA A 191 19.49 -35.22 6.40
N GLU A 192 19.01 -36.28 5.73
CA GLU A 192 18.78 -37.66 6.19
C GLU A 192 17.78 -37.90 7.34
#